data_31c10fedb1926ef40058e4ec3ea285ee
#
_entry.id   31c10fedb1926ef40058e4ec3ea285ee
#
_cell.length_a   1.000
_cell.length_b   1.000
_cell.length_c   1.000
_cell.angle_alpha   90.00
_cell.angle_beta   90.00
_cell.angle_gamma   90.00
#
_symmetry.space_group_name_H-M   'P 1'
#
loop_
_entity.id
_entity.type
_entity.pdbx_description
1 polymer ?
#
loop_
_entity_poly.entity_id
_entity_poly.type
_entity_poly.pdbx_seq_one_letter_code
_entity_poly.pdbx_strand_id
1 'polypeptide(L)'
;VIGYGVQGPGQALNLKDNGFNVIVGQRKNSKTWDKAVADGWVAGETLFDIDEACARGTIILYLLSDAAQIAVWPTVKKNLTAGKALYFSHGFGATYSDRTGIVPPQDVDVIMVAPKGSGTSLRRLFLEGRGLNSSYAIMQDATGKAWDRVIALGIGIGSGYLFETTFKKEVYSDLTGERGTLMGAIQGIFAAQYQVLRENGHTPSEAFNETVEELTQSLMPLVGENGMDWMYANCSTTAQRGALDWWKPFRDASLPVFRKLYQEVACGNEAQRSIDSNSKPDYREKLNAELKELRESEMWQAGATVRELRPERK
;
A
#
# COMPACT_ATOMS: atom_id res chain seq x y z
N VAL A 1 -10.52 1.93 15.04
CA VAL A 1 -9.50 1.42 14.10
C VAL A 1 -9.06 0.04 14.56
N ILE A 2 -9.29 -0.98 13.78
CA ILE A 2 -8.92 -2.36 14.09
C ILE A 2 -7.64 -2.72 13.30
N GLY A 3 -6.55 -2.87 14.03
CA GLY A 3 -5.21 -3.07 13.50
C GLY A 3 -4.35 -1.81 13.55
N TYR A 4 -3.11 -1.97 14.00
CA TYR A 4 -2.14 -0.87 14.15
C TYR A 4 -0.82 -1.21 13.44
N GLY A 5 -0.96 -1.78 12.22
CA GLY A 5 0.15 -2.20 11.36
C GLY A 5 0.65 -1.08 10.45
N VAL A 6 0.48 -1.24 9.13
CA VAL A 6 0.98 -0.30 8.11
C VAL A 6 0.08 0.93 7.98
N GLN A 7 -1.23 0.74 7.75
CA GLN A 7 -2.19 1.85 7.56
C GLN A 7 -2.77 2.39 8.87
N GLY A 8 -2.94 1.53 9.87
CA GLY A 8 -3.60 1.86 11.12
C GLY A 8 -3.08 3.10 11.83
N PRO A 9 -1.76 3.23 12.08
CA PRO A 9 -1.20 4.40 12.75
C PRO A 9 -1.47 5.71 12.01
N GLY A 10 -1.20 5.75 10.71
CA GLY A 10 -1.40 6.96 9.90
C GLY A 10 -2.85 7.43 9.90
N GLN A 11 -3.78 6.53 9.63
CA GLN A 11 -5.20 6.88 9.59
C GLN A 11 -5.77 7.21 10.98
N ALA A 12 -5.44 6.44 12.01
CA ALA A 12 -5.93 6.69 13.36
C ALA A 12 -5.46 8.05 13.89
N LEU A 13 -4.20 8.39 13.71
CA LEU A 13 -3.64 9.66 14.16
C LEU A 13 -4.20 10.85 13.38
N ASN A 14 -4.31 10.73 12.04
CA ASN A 14 -4.88 11.80 11.22
C ASN A 14 -6.36 12.06 11.56
N LEU A 15 -7.16 11.00 11.75
CA LEU A 15 -8.53 11.14 12.19
C LEU A 15 -8.62 11.81 13.57
N LYS A 16 -7.77 11.42 14.52
CA LYS A 16 -7.70 12.03 15.86
C LYS A 16 -7.36 13.52 15.77
N ASP A 17 -6.35 13.88 14.99
CA ASP A 17 -5.93 15.28 14.81
C ASP A 17 -7.01 16.13 14.11
N ASN A 18 -7.86 15.52 13.29
CA ASN A 18 -9.03 16.14 12.67
C ASN A 18 -10.29 16.10 13.55
N GLY A 19 -10.17 15.76 14.84
CA GLY A 19 -11.24 15.85 15.82
C GLY A 19 -12.24 14.69 15.81
N PHE A 20 -11.94 13.59 15.15
CA PHE A 20 -12.77 12.39 15.22
C PHE A 20 -12.59 11.69 16.58
N ASN A 21 -13.67 11.10 17.08
CA ASN A 21 -13.61 10.26 18.27
C ASN A 21 -13.07 8.86 17.85
N VAL A 22 -11.79 8.63 18.07
CA VAL A 22 -11.08 7.44 17.62
C VAL A 22 -10.70 6.56 18.79
N ILE A 23 -10.98 5.26 18.66
CA ILE A 23 -10.42 4.21 19.52
C ILE A 23 -9.66 3.20 18.66
N VAL A 24 -8.66 2.55 19.23
CA VAL A 24 -7.84 1.54 18.58
C VAL A 24 -8.13 0.17 19.17
N GLY A 25 -8.35 -0.82 18.30
CA GLY A 25 -8.49 -2.23 18.66
C GLY A 25 -7.27 -3.03 18.21
N GLN A 26 -6.58 -3.65 19.18
CA GLN A 26 -5.39 -4.44 18.89
C GLN A 26 -5.23 -5.59 19.89
N ARG A 27 -4.51 -6.65 19.50
CA ARG A 27 -4.20 -7.74 20.44
C ARG A 27 -3.31 -7.24 21.56
N LYS A 28 -3.72 -7.47 22.79
CA LYS A 28 -2.90 -7.19 23.99
C LYS A 28 -1.53 -7.90 23.90
N ASN A 29 -0.51 -7.30 24.47
CA ASN A 29 0.85 -7.85 24.54
C ASN A 29 1.49 -8.14 23.16
N SER A 30 1.11 -7.40 22.13
CA SER A 30 1.73 -7.47 20.81
C SER A 30 2.61 -6.25 20.56
N LYS A 31 3.64 -6.38 19.71
CA LYS A 31 4.50 -5.24 19.30
C LYS A 31 3.69 -4.06 18.76
N THR A 32 2.57 -4.31 18.12
CA THR A 32 1.68 -3.27 17.59
C THR A 32 0.79 -2.65 18.67
N TRP A 33 0.51 -3.36 19.76
CA TRP A 33 -0.06 -2.79 20.97
C TRP A 33 0.91 -1.81 21.64
N ASP A 34 2.15 -2.22 21.83
CA ASP A 34 3.20 -1.39 22.42
C ASP A 34 3.45 -0.13 21.58
N LYS A 35 3.41 -0.26 20.25
CA LYS A 35 3.49 0.88 19.34
C LYS A 35 2.30 1.84 19.54
N ALA A 36 1.08 1.33 19.66
CA ALA A 36 -0.08 2.17 19.92
C ALA A 36 0.06 2.95 21.23
N VAL A 37 0.54 2.29 22.29
CA VAL A 37 0.83 2.97 23.57
C VAL A 37 1.88 4.06 23.38
N ALA A 38 2.96 3.78 22.66
CA ALA A 38 4.01 4.76 22.37
C ALA A 38 3.51 5.97 21.56
N ASP A 39 2.52 5.77 20.69
CA ASP A 39 1.85 6.82 19.91
C ASP A 39 0.75 7.58 20.73
N GLY A 40 0.61 7.28 22.04
CA GLY A 40 -0.27 8.02 22.96
C GLY A 40 -1.72 7.49 23.03
N TRP A 41 -1.96 6.23 22.66
CA TRP A 41 -3.23 5.56 22.91
C TRP A 41 -3.22 4.94 24.31
N VAL A 42 -4.29 5.17 25.09
CA VAL A 42 -4.36 4.80 26.52
C VAL A 42 -5.19 3.53 26.69
N ALA A 43 -4.59 2.50 27.28
CA ALA A 43 -5.25 1.22 27.53
C ALA A 43 -6.46 1.38 28.45
N GLY A 44 -7.61 0.86 28.04
CA GLY A 44 -8.89 0.99 28.75
C GLY A 44 -9.66 2.30 28.49
N GLU A 45 -9.06 3.27 27.80
CA GLU A 45 -9.71 4.54 27.45
C GLU A 45 -9.85 4.70 25.92
N THR A 46 -8.73 4.61 25.19
CA THR A 46 -8.68 4.76 23.73
C THR A 46 -8.01 3.58 23.02
N LEU A 47 -7.45 2.62 23.77
CA LEU A 47 -6.86 1.39 23.27
C LEU A 47 -7.50 0.17 23.96
N PHE A 48 -8.08 -0.71 23.19
CA PHE A 48 -8.83 -1.87 23.65
C PHE A 48 -8.38 -3.14 22.94
N ASP A 49 -8.82 -4.29 23.46
CA ASP A 49 -8.79 -5.52 22.68
C ASP A 49 -9.72 -5.39 21.45
N ILE A 50 -9.45 -6.17 20.40
CA ILE A 50 -10.18 -6.09 19.13
C ILE A 50 -11.69 -6.25 19.34
N ASP A 51 -12.10 -7.22 20.15
CA ASP A 51 -13.53 -7.49 20.40
C ASP A 51 -14.23 -6.29 21.02
N GLU A 52 -13.66 -5.75 22.07
CA GLU A 52 -14.20 -4.59 22.78
C GLU A 52 -14.21 -3.34 21.89
N ALA A 53 -13.15 -3.10 21.13
CA ALA A 53 -13.10 -1.97 20.20
C ALA A 53 -14.19 -2.08 19.12
N CYS A 54 -14.42 -3.28 18.57
CA CYS A 54 -15.49 -3.52 17.60
C CYS A 54 -16.89 -3.31 18.21
N ALA A 55 -17.10 -3.73 19.46
CA ALA A 55 -18.37 -3.54 20.15
C ALA A 55 -18.69 -2.04 20.35
N ARG A 56 -17.69 -1.23 20.72
CA ARG A 56 -17.81 0.21 20.98
C ARG A 56 -17.88 1.07 19.73
N GLY A 57 -17.21 0.67 18.64
CA GLY A 57 -17.11 1.46 17.41
C GLY A 57 -18.42 1.50 16.63
N THR A 58 -18.74 2.65 16.03
CA THR A 58 -19.83 2.82 15.06
C THR A 58 -19.38 2.61 13.64
N ILE A 59 -18.14 2.98 13.31
CA ILE A 59 -17.47 2.69 12.05
C ILE A 59 -16.23 1.86 12.37
N ILE A 60 -16.15 0.67 11.82
CA ILE A 60 -15.07 -0.28 12.06
C ILE A 60 -14.07 -0.17 10.91
N LEU A 61 -12.95 0.52 11.14
CA LEU A 61 -11.85 0.59 10.16
C LEU A 61 -11.02 -0.69 10.26
N TYR A 62 -11.21 -1.61 9.31
CA TYR A 62 -10.65 -2.95 9.32
C TYR A 62 -9.27 -2.99 8.65
N LEU A 63 -8.24 -2.53 9.37
CA LEU A 63 -6.88 -2.24 8.85
C LEU A 63 -5.84 -3.29 9.24
N LEU A 64 -6.26 -4.53 9.41
CA LEU A 64 -5.38 -5.69 9.56
C LEU A 64 -4.84 -6.15 8.20
N SER A 65 -3.76 -6.92 8.19
CA SER A 65 -3.34 -7.64 6.97
C SER A 65 -4.39 -8.65 6.53
N ASP A 66 -4.45 -9.00 5.24
CA ASP A 66 -5.49 -9.87 4.68
C ASP A 66 -5.63 -11.20 5.43
N ALA A 67 -4.51 -11.87 5.72
CA ALA A 67 -4.52 -13.11 6.51
C ALA A 67 -5.07 -12.89 7.93
N ALA A 68 -4.74 -11.76 8.57
CA ALA A 68 -5.27 -11.42 9.88
C ALA A 68 -6.75 -11.01 9.81
N GLN A 69 -7.20 -10.36 8.73
CA GLN A 69 -8.61 -10.09 8.49
C GLN A 69 -9.40 -11.41 8.44
N ILE A 70 -8.93 -12.40 7.70
CA ILE A 70 -9.57 -13.72 7.63
C ILE A 70 -9.67 -14.35 9.03
N ALA A 71 -8.56 -14.38 9.76
CA ALA A 71 -8.51 -15.02 11.09
C ALA A 71 -9.39 -14.33 12.14
N VAL A 72 -9.51 -13.00 12.07
CA VAL A 72 -10.25 -12.18 13.07
C VAL A 72 -11.69 -11.92 12.63
N TRP A 73 -12.07 -12.27 11.41
CA TRP A 73 -13.40 -12.01 10.85
C TRP A 73 -14.57 -12.43 11.75
N PRO A 74 -14.59 -13.64 12.36
CA PRO A 74 -15.69 -14.02 13.26
C PRO A 74 -15.89 -13.05 14.42
N THR A 75 -14.81 -12.51 14.97
CA THR A 75 -14.86 -11.52 16.06
C THR A 75 -15.40 -10.17 15.58
N VAL A 76 -14.99 -9.72 14.40
CA VAL A 76 -15.48 -8.46 13.83
C VAL A 76 -16.95 -8.61 13.43
N LYS A 77 -17.29 -9.68 12.72
CA LYS A 77 -18.65 -9.93 12.21
C LYS A 77 -19.72 -9.92 13.31
N LYS A 78 -19.46 -10.58 14.45
CA LYS A 78 -20.43 -10.62 15.57
C LYS A 78 -20.75 -9.25 16.16
N ASN A 79 -19.85 -8.28 15.99
CA ASN A 79 -19.98 -6.92 16.50
C ASN A 79 -20.53 -5.92 15.44
N LEU A 80 -20.69 -6.36 14.20
CA LEU A 80 -21.29 -5.57 13.13
C LEU A 80 -22.82 -5.63 13.24
N THR A 81 -23.37 -4.80 14.13
CA THR A 81 -24.82 -4.67 14.30
C THR A 81 -25.40 -3.65 13.32
N ALA A 82 -26.72 -3.72 13.11
CA ALA A 82 -27.44 -2.82 12.22
C ALA A 82 -27.07 -1.35 12.43
N GLY A 83 -26.87 -0.64 11.32
CA GLY A 83 -26.52 0.78 11.31
C GLY A 83 -25.03 1.11 11.49
N LYS A 84 -24.18 0.14 11.83
CA LYS A 84 -22.72 0.32 11.80
C LYS A 84 -22.19 0.37 10.37
N ALA A 85 -20.92 0.76 10.21
CA ALA A 85 -20.21 0.67 8.96
C ALA A 85 -18.92 -0.16 9.09
N LEU A 86 -18.65 -0.98 8.08
CA LEU A 86 -17.38 -1.65 7.89
C LEU A 86 -16.58 -0.90 6.83
N TYR A 87 -15.39 -0.46 7.20
CA TYR A 87 -14.50 0.31 6.34
C TYR A 87 -13.24 -0.47 5.99
N PHE A 88 -12.84 -0.40 4.75
CA PHE A 88 -11.60 -0.95 4.23
C PHE A 88 -10.68 0.14 3.67
N SER A 89 -9.35 -0.04 3.74
CA SER A 89 -8.38 0.75 2.99
C SER A 89 -7.85 0.04 1.75
N HIS A 90 -8.17 -1.22 1.61
CA HIS A 90 -7.96 -2.07 0.45
C HIS A 90 -9.05 -3.14 0.46
N GLY A 91 -9.77 -3.26 -0.63
CA GLY A 91 -10.99 -4.06 -0.68
C GLY A 91 -10.78 -5.56 -0.84
N PHE A 92 -9.57 -6.10 -0.65
CA PHE A 92 -9.18 -7.50 -0.88
C PHE A 92 -10.15 -8.49 -0.21
N GLY A 93 -10.34 -8.34 1.11
CA GLY A 93 -11.15 -9.27 1.88
C GLY A 93 -12.58 -9.41 1.38
N ALA A 94 -13.23 -8.30 1.06
CA ALA A 94 -14.61 -8.27 0.58
C ALA A 94 -14.72 -8.63 -0.92
N THR A 95 -13.72 -8.27 -1.74
CA THR A 95 -13.72 -8.56 -3.18
C THR A 95 -13.54 -10.06 -3.46
N TYR A 96 -12.68 -10.74 -2.71
CA TYR A 96 -12.46 -12.17 -2.83
C TYR A 96 -13.16 -12.95 -1.71
N SER A 97 -14.41 -12.59 -1.42
CA SER A 97 -15.21 -13.17 -0.32
C SER A 97 -15.40 -14.68 -0.43
N ASP A 98 -15.38 -15.23 -1.64
CA ASP A 98 -15.39 -16.67 -1.93
C ASP A 98 -14.15 -17.41 -1.41
N ARG A 99 -13.03 -16.71 -1.23
CA ARG A 99 -11.74 -17.24 -0.74
C ARG A 99 -11.48 -16.87 0.72
N THR A 100 -11.90 -15.69 1.12
CA THR A 100 -11.64 -15.12 2.44
C THR A 100 -12.72 -15.44 3.47
N GLY A 101 -13.93 -15.75 3.02
CA GLY A 101 -15.11 -15.88 3.88
C GLY A 101 -15.61 -14.56 4.49
N ILE A 102 -15.04 -13.41 4.08
CA ILE A 102 -15.44 -12.08 4.58
C ILE A 102 -16.69 -11.63 3.84
N VAL A 103 -17.83 -11.93 4.43
CA VAL A 103 -19.17 -11.55 3.94
C VAL A 103 -19.84 -10.66 4.99
N PRO A 104 -19.87 -9.32 4.78
CA PRO A 104 -20.50 -8.40 5.71
C PRO A 104 -22.01 -8.65 5.85
N PRO A 105 -22.62 -8.37 7.03
CA PRO A 105 -24.07 -8.39 7.20
C PRO A 105 -24.75 -7.37 6.27
N GLN A 106 -26.01 -7.64 5.88
CA GLN A 106 -26.74 -6.80 4.94
C GLN A 106 -27.25 -5.49 5.53
N ASP A 107 -27.26 -5.37 6.85
CA ASP A 107 -27.78 -4.23 7.62
C ASP A 107 -26.70 -3.24 8.07
N VAL A 108 -25.47 -3.36 7.51
CA VAL A 108 -24.36 -2.43 7.76
C VAL A 108 -23.91 -1.78 6.45
N ASP A 109 -23.33 -0.58 6.54
CA ASP A 109 -22.63 0.00 5.38
C ASP A 109 -21.30 -0.69 5.14
N VAL A 110 -20.90 -0.83 3.88
CA VAL A 110 -19.58 -1.33 3.49
C VAL A 110 -18.93 -0.31 2.57
N ILE A 111 -17.89 0.33 3.08
CA ILE A 111 -17.23 1.48 2.44
C ILE A 111 -15.73 1.29 2.39
N MET A 112 -15.09 2.02 1.50
CA MET A 112 -13.64 1.97 1.32
C MET A 112 -13.08 3.37 1.02
N VAL A 113 -11.95 3.70 1.66
CA VAL A 113 -11.05 4.77 1.20
C VAL A 113 -9.65 4.18 1.13
N ALA A 114 -9.09 4.14 -0.07
CA ALA A 114 -7.79 3.54 -0.35
C ALA A 114 -6.75 4.62 -0.72
N PRO A 115 -5.94 5.08 0.25
CA PRO A 115 -4.84 6.00 -0.02
C PRO A 115 -3.82 5.39 -0.96
N LYS A 116 -3.37 6.15 -1.97
CA LYS A 116 -2.38 5.70 -2.95
C LYS A 116 -0.96 5.94 -2.42
N GLY A 117 -0.60 5.14 -1.42
CA GLY A 117 0.71 5.15 -0.76
C GLY A 117 0.70 4.50 0.62
N SER A 118 1.89 4.40 1.23
CA SER A 118 2.03 3.79 2.55
C SER A 118 1.39 4.63 3.65
N GLY A 119 1.00 4.00 4.75
CA GLY A 119 0.48 4.71 5.94
C GLY A 119 1.48 5.69 6.54
N THR A 120 2.78 5.41 6.41
CA THR A 120 3.86 6.33 6.81
C THR A 120 3.86 7.59 5.93
N SER A 121 3.72 7.43 4.62
CA SER A 121 3.62 8.56 3.69
C SER A 121 2.34 9.36 3.90
N LEU A 122 1.22 8.69 4.17
CA LEU A 122 -0.05 9.36 4.50
C LEU A 122 0.12 10.27 5.72
N ARG A 123 0.73 9.77 6.81
CA ARG A 123 0.96 10.56 8.01
C ARG A 123 1.93 11.70 7.79
N ARG A 124 3.05 11.45 7.13
CA ARG A 124 4.06 12.47 6.85
C ARG A 124 3.50 13.62 6.02
N LEU A 125 2.83 13.31 4.92
CA LEU A 125 2.24 14.32 4.03
C LEU A 125 1.13 15.11 4.72
N PHE A 126 0.33 14.47 5.57
CA PHE A 126 -0.68 15.16 6.37
C PHE A 126 -0.05 16.21 7.31
N LEU A 127 1.04 15.85 8.00
CA LEU A 127 1.75 16.78 8.89
C LEU A 127 2.43 17.94 8.12
N GLU A 128 2.76 17.71 6.85
CA GLU A 128 3.30 18.74 5.95
C GLU A 128 2.19 19.64 5.33
N GLY A 129 0.92 19.46 5.70
CA GLY A 129 -0.21 20.18 5.08
C GLY A 129 -0.48 19.74 3.64
N ARG A 130 -0.02 18.55 3.26
CA ARG A 130 -0.22 17.89 1.96
C ARG A 130 -1.13 16.67 2.16
N GLY A 131 -1.38 15.90 1.09
CA GLY A 131 -2.17 14.69 1.20
C GLY A 131 -1.85 13.69 0.09
N LEU A 132 -2.10 12.41 0.36
CA LEU A 132 -2.12 11.38 -0.66
C LEU A 132 -3.49 11.37 -1.35
N ASN A 133 -3.49 11.20 -2.67
CA ASN A 133 -4.73 10.93 -3.38
C ASN A 133 -5.31 9.58 -2.91
N SER A 134 -6.62 9.51 -2.78
CA SER A 134 -7.30 8.30 -2.34
C SER A 134 -8.48 7.98 -3.24
N SER A 135 -8.65 6.71 -3.58
CA SER A 135 -9.90 6.27 -4.17
C SER A 135 -10.91 5.96 -3.07
N TYR A 136 -12.21 6.17 -3.34
CA TYR A 136 -13.29 5.76 -2.46
C TYR A 136 -14.31 4.90 -3.20
N ALA A 137 -14.96 4.01 -2.45
CA ALA A 137 -16.03 3.16 -2.99
C ALA A 137 -17.07 2.82 -1.91
N ILE A 138 -18.30 2.63 -2.36
CA ILE A 138 -19.40 2.11 -1.55
C ILE A 138 -19.80 0.77 -2.14
N MET A 139 -19.67 -0.32 -1.37
CA MET A 139 -20.15 -1.64 -1.75
C MET A 139 -21.60 -1.84 -1.31
N GLN A 140 -21.95 -1.31 -0.13
CA GLN A 140 -23.28 -1.46 0.47
C GLN A 140 -23.62 -0.19 1.25
N ASP A 141 -24.82 0.33 1.00
CA ASP A 141 -25.42 1.45 1.73
C ASP A 141 -26.72 0.99 2.40
N ALA A 142 -26.61 0.43 3.58
CA ALA A 142 -27.75 -0.08 4.33
C ALA A 142 -28.45 1.03 5.15
N THR A 143 -27.72 2.11 5.44
CA THR A 143 -28.21 3.19 6.32
C THR A 143 -28.67 4.43 5.57
N GLY A 144 -28.37 4.57 4.29
CA GLY A 144 -28.50 5.80 3.50
C GLY A 144 -27.45 6.87 3.88
N LYS A 145 -26.39 6.49 4.63
CA LYS A 145 -25.34 7.41 5.10
C LYS A 145 -23.93 7.01 4.62
N ALA A 146 -23.83 5.97 3.78
CA ALA A 146 -22.52 5.46 3.35
C ALA A 146 -21.71 6.53 2.62
N TRP A 147 -22.36 7.36 1.80
CA TRP A 147 -21.72 8.50 1.12
C TRP A 147 -21.10 9.49 2.12
N ASP A 148 -21.88 9.97 3.06
CA ASP A 148 -21.40 10.96 4.05
C ASP A 148 -20.24 10.38 4.87
N ARG A 149 -20.35 9.11 5.26
CA ARG A 149 -19.32 8.40 6.02
C ARG A 149 -18.03 8.25 5.24
N VAL A 150 -18.08 7.82 3.98
CA VAL A 150 -16.88 7.59 3.19
C VAL A 150 -16.16 8.89 2.86
N ILE A 151 -16.90 9.95 2.54
CA ILE A 151 -16.31 11.27 2.27
C ILE A 151 -15.72 11.90 3.54
N ALA A 152 -16.45 11.85 4.66
CA ALA A 152 -15.93 12.36 5.93
C ALA A 152 -14.64 11.64 6.35
N LEU A 153 -14.59 10.32 6.21
CA LEU A 153 -13.37 9.54 6.50
C LEU A 153 -12.25 9.85 5.51
N GLY A 154 -12.55 9.98 4.22
CA GLY A 154 -11.57 10.36 3.20
C GLY A 154 -10.89 11.69 3.50
N ILE A 155 -11.67 12.69 3.89
CA ILE A 155 -11.14 13.99 4.34
C ILE A 155 -10.39 13.82 5.67
N GLY A 156 -10.98 13.10 6.62
CA GLY A 156 -10.44 12.93 7.96
C GLY A 156 -9.10 12.21 8.02
N ILE A 157 -8.84 11.25 7.12
CA ILE A 157 -7.52 10.61 7.02
C ILE A 157 -6.47 11.45 6.29
N GLY A 158 -6.84 12.63 5.76
CA GLY A 158 -5.94 13.56 5.09
C GLY A 158 -5.67 13.22 3.63
N SER A 159 -6.70 12.82 2.89
CA SER A 159 -6.56 12.61 1.43
C SER A 159 -6.29 13.92 0.70
N GLY A 160 -5.41 13.89 -0.31
CA GLY A 160 -5.13 15.02 -1.19
C GLY A 160 -6.32 15.37 -2.06
N TYR A 161 -6.86 14.39 -2.80
CA TYR A 161 -8.19 14.44 -3.39
C TYR A 161 -8.79 13.02 -3.39
N LEU A 162 -10.11 12.97 -3.50
CA LEU A 162 -10.88 11.73 -3.53
C LEU A 162 -11.42 11.50 -4.93
N PHE A 163 -11.29 10.27 -5.44
CA PHE A 163 -11.88 9.85 -6.70
C PHE A 163 -12.64 8.53 -6.55
N GLU A 164 -13.77 8.46 -7.24
CA GLU A 164 -14.66 7.32 -7.15
C GLU A 164 -14.10 6.07 -7.86
N THR A 165 -14.35 4.91 -7.27
CA THR A 165 -14.06 3.61 -7.85
C THR A 165 -15.07 2.56 -7.36
N THR A 166 -14.79 1.27 -7.60
CA THR A 166 -15.49 0.15 -6.97
C THR A 166 -14.49 -0.74 -6.25
N PHE A 167 -14.93 -1.51 -5.26
CA PHE A 167 -14.07 -2.47 -4.56
C PHE A 167 -13.29 -3.36 -5.54
N LYS A 168 -13.97 -3.91 -6.54
CA LYS A 168 -13.34 -4.75 -7.55
C LYS A 168 -12.27 -4.02 -8.37
N LYS A 169 -12.57 -2.82 -8.86
CA LYS A 169 -11.62 -2.04 -9.68
C LYS A 169 -10.42 -1.61 -8.87
N GLU A 170 -10.64 -1.18 -7.63
CA GLU A 170 -9.55 -0.80 -6.73
C GLU A 170 -8.62 -1.97 -6.49
N VAL A 171 -9.14 -3.11 -6.04
CA VAL A 171 -8.33 -4.30 -5.75
C VAL A 171 -7.55 -4.77 -6.98
N TYR A 172 -8.18 -4.80 -8.14
CA TYR A 172 -7.53 -5.25 -9.37
C TYR A 172 -6.41 -4.31 -9.82
N SER A 173 -6.64 -3.00 -9.74
CA SER A 173 -5.62 -2.01 -10.09
C SER A 173 -4.49 -1.96 -9.08
N ASP A 174 -4.80 -2.06 -7.79
CA ASP A 174 -3.82 -2.01 -6.71
C ASP A 174 -2.88 -3.24 -6.74
N LEU A 175 -3.45 -4.44 -6.77
CA LEU A 175 -2.64 -5.67 -6.87
C LEU A 175 -1.80 -5.72 -8.16
N THR A 176 -2.34 -5.21 -9.28
CA THR A 176 -1.60 -5.10 -10.54
C THR A 176 -0.50 -4.05 -10.43
N GLY A 177 -0.78 -2.91 -9.80
CA GLY A 177 0.18 -1.83 -9.59
C GLY A 177 1.37 -2.24 -8.74
N GLU A 178 1.12 -2.89 -7.59
CA GLU A 178 2.18 -3.36 -6.68
C GLU A 178 3.11 -4.39 -7.34
N ARG A 179 2.54 -5.35 -8.05
CA ARG A 179 3.31 -6.38 -8.76
C ARG A 179 3.93 -5.86 -10.05
N GLY A 180 3.33 -4.83 -10.61
CA GLY A 180 3.77 -4.12 -11.79
C GLY A 180 4.72 -2.98 -11.48
N THR A 181 4.42 -1.81 -12.03
CA THR A 181 5.32 -0.65 -12.09
C THR A 181 5.74 -0.14 -10.71
N LEU A 182 4.91 -0.27 -9.67
CA LEU A 182 5.21 0.31 -8.36
C LEU A 182 6.35 -0.41 -7.62
N MET A 183 6.46 -1.72 -7.76
CA MET A 183 7.48 -2.52 -7.06
C MET A 183 8.05 -3.67 -7.91
N GLY A 184 7.21 -4.62 -8.36
CA GLY A 184 7.70 -5.85 -8.99
C GLY A 184 8.39 -5.61 -10.33
N ALA A 185 7.75 -4.92 -11.26
CA ALA A 185 8.31 -4.67 -12.59
C ALA A 185 9.50 -3.71 -12.53
N ILE A 186 9.46 -2.66 -11.70
CA ILE A 186 10.58 -1.72 -11.57
C ILE A 186 11.83 -2.41 -11.02
N GLN A 187 11.68 -3.31 -10.03
CA GLN A 187 12.80 -4.11 -9.54
C GLN A 187 13.35 -5.04 -10.64
N GLY A 188 12.48 -5.63 -11.45
CA GLY A 188 12.88 -6.47 -12.58
C GLY A 188 13.65 -5.70 -13.66
N ILE A 189 13.23 -4.49 -13.99
CA ILE A 189 13.91 -3.59 -14.93
C ILE A 189 15.27 -3.18 -14.38
N PHE A 190 15.37 -2.81 -13.10
CA PHE A 190 16.64 -2.49 -12.46
C PHE A 190 17.62 -3.66 -12.55
N ALA A 191 17.17 -4.86 -12.20
CA ALA A 191 18.01 -6.05 -12.22
C ALA A 191 18.51 -6.38 -13.64
N ALA A 192 17.63 -6.28 -14.64
CA ALA A 192 17.98 -6.57 -16.03
C ALA A 192 19.02 -5.58 -16.59
N GLN A 193 18.81 -4.27 -16.40
CA GLN A 193 19.76 -3.26 -16.87
C GLN A 193 21.10 -3.36 -16.11
N TYR A 194 21.06 -3.51 -14.80
CA TYR A 194 22.26 -3.68 -13.99
C TYR A 194 23.09 -4.87 -14.47
N GLN A 195 22.45 -6.02 -14.69
CA GLN A 195 23.11 -7.22 -15.17
C GLN A 195 23.82 -6.97 -16.52
N VAL A 196 23.11 -6.37 -17.48
CA VAL A 196 23.69 -6.10 -18.83
C VAL A 196 24.92 -5.17 -18.72
N LEU A 197 24.87 -4.13 -17.88
CA LEU A 197 26.01 -3.24 -17.65
C LEU A 197 27.19 -4.01 -17.03
N ARG A 198 26.94 -4.87 -16.04
CA ARG A 198 27.97 -5.71 -15.42
C ARG A 198 28.60 -6.70 -16.41
N GLU A 199 27.81 -7.32 -17.26
CA GLU A 199 28.27 -8.23 -18.34
C GLU A 199 29.16 -7.51 -19.36
N ASN A 200 28.99 -6.20 -19.51
CA ASN A 200 29.81 -5.37 -20.44
C ASN A 200 30.94 -4.62 -19.71
N GLY A 201 31.30 -5.02 -18.51
CA GLY A 201 32.51 -4.57 -17.80
C GLY A 201 32.36 -3.31 -16.96
N HIS A 202 31.16 -2.74 -16.83
CA HIS A 202 30.93 -1.61 -15.91
C HIS A 202 31.11 -2.06 -14.46
N THR A 203 31.67 -1.21 -13.63
CA THR A 203 31.81 -1.47 -12.18
C THR A 203 30.44 -1.52 -11.48
N PRO A 204 30.31 -2.17 -10.32
CA PRO A 204 29.03 -2.16 -9.56
C PRO A 204 28.51 -0.76 -9.28
N SER A 205 29.40 0.19 -8.98
CA SER A 205 29.03 1.59 -8.74
C SER A 205 28.49 2.27 -9.98
N GLU A 206 29.17 2.15 -11.13
CA GLU A 206 28.68 2.70 -12.42
C GLU A 206 27.32 2.11 -12.77
N ALA A 207 27.19 0.78 -12.75
CA ALA A 207 25.95 0.10 -13.09
C ALA A 207 24.79 0.51 -12.18
N PHE A 208 25.04 0.70 -10.86
CA PHE A 208 24.01 1.13 -9.92
C PHE A 208 23.60 2.59 -10.14
N ASN A 209 24.55 3.50 -10.34
CA ASN A 209 24.24 4.91 -10.56
C ASN A 209 23.40 5.10 -11.83
N GLU A 210 23.76 4.45 -12.94
CA GLU A 210 23.05 4.56 -14.23
C GLU A 210 21.72 3.81 -14.27
N THR A 211 21.45 2.95 -13.29
CA THR A 211 20.22 2.14 -13.28
C THR A 211 19.22 2.63 -12.22
N VAL A 212 19.69 2.87 -11.01
CA VAL A 212 18.82 3.11 -9.87
C VAL A 212 18.96 4.53 -9.32
N GLU A 213 20.19 4.96 -9.04
CA GLU A 213 20.43 6.17 -8.27
C GLU A 213 19.95 7.42 -9.00
N GLU A 214 20.36 7.61 -10.24
CA GLU A 214 19.95 8.77 -11.04
C GLU A 214 18.44 8.82 -11.25
N LEU A 215 17.82 7.66 -11.53
CA LEU A 215 16.37 7.59 -11.68
C LEU A 215 15.64 8.03 -10.40
N THR A 216 16.00 7.45 -9.26
CA THR A 216 15.23 7.62 -8.01
C THR A 216 15.53 8.91 -7.28
N GLN A 217 16.76 9.41 -7.37
CA GLN A 217 17.17 10.63 -6.69
C GLN A 217 16.84 11.89 -7.51
N SER A 218 16.97 11.82 -8.82
CA SER A 218 16.86 12.99 -9.70
C SER A 218 15.63 12.97 -10.61
N LEU A 219 15.49 11.92 -11.45
CA LEU A 219 14.52 11.96 -12.56
C LEU A 219 13.08 11.73 -12.10
N MET A 220 12.82 10.77 -11.22
CA MET A 220 11.45 10.45 -10.78
C MET A 220 10.76 11.60 -10.03
N PRO A 221 11.42 12.38 -9.15
CA PRO A 221 10.82 13.59 -8.59
C PRO A 221 10.36 14.59 -9.67
N LEU A 222 11.19 14.83 -10.70
CA LEU A 222 10.86 15.73 -11.80
C LEU A 222 9.69 15.23 -12.65
N VAL A 223 9.65 13.91 -12.89
CA VAL A 223 8.51 13.27 -13.58
C VAL A 223 7.22 13.42 -12.75
N GLY A 224 7.31 13.26 -11.44
CA GLY A 224 6.16 13.45 -10.54
C GLY A 224 5.62 14.87 -10.51
N GLU A 225 6.48 15.85 -10.66
CA GLU A 225 6.10 17.27 -10.64
C GLU A 225 5.63 17.79 -12.00
N ASN A 226 6.28 17.38 -13.08
CA ASN A 226 6.15 18.05 -14.39
C ASN A 226 5.69 17.13 -15.53
N GLY A 227 5.74 15.80 -15.35
CA GLY A 227 5.44 14.83 -16.38
C GLY A 227 6.66 14.35 -17.18
N MET A 228 6.47 13.25 -17.92
CA MET A 228 7.55 12.57 -18.65
C MET A 228 8.01 13.38 -19.88
N ASP A 229 7.11 14.04 -20.56
CA ASP A 229 7.39 14.88 -21.71
C ASP A 229 8.25 16.08 -21.32
N TRP A 230 7.95 16.73 -20.21
CA TRP A 230 8.76 17.80 -19.64
C TRP A 230 10.17 17.30 -19.29
N MET A 231 10.26 16.16 -18.61
CA MET A 231 11.55 15.58 -18.24
C MET A 231 12.39 15.30 -19.49
N TYR A 232 11.82 14.71 -20.55
CA TYR A 232 12.51 14.51 -21.81
C TYR A 232 12.96 15.84 -22.44
N ALA A 233 12.10 16.85 -22.49
CA ALA A 233 12.41 18.15 -23.06
C ALA A 233 13.57 18.87 -22.35
N ASN A 234 13.81 18.57 -21.08
CA ASN A 234 14.87 19.18 -20.28
C ASN A 234 16.16 18.32 -20.18
N CYS A 235 16.25 17.24 -20.94
CA CYS A 235 17.46 16.43 -21.09
C CYS A 235 18.25 16.85 -22.35
N SER A 236 19.45 16.28 -22.51
CA SER A 236 20.24 16.46 -23.74
C SER A 236 19.51 15.90 -24.97
N THR A 237 19.77 16.46 -26.16
CA THR A 237 19.12 15.98 -27.39
C THR A 237 19.41 14.52 -27.70
N THR A 238 20.58 14.00 -27.28
CA THR A 238 20.95 12.59 -27.37
C THR A 238 20.07 11.74 -26.48
N ALA A 239 19.87 12.14 -25.21
CA ALA A 239 18.99 11.43 -24.29
C ALA A 239 17.52 11.45 -24.74
N GLN A 240 17.04 12.60 -25.20
CA GLN A 240 15.68 12.76 -25.78
C GLN A 240 15.45 11.74 -26.92
N ARG A 241 16.39 11.69 -27.89
CA ARG A 241 16.24 10.79 -29.03
C ARG A 241 16.26 9.34 -28.61
N GLY A 242 17.22 8.96 -27.77
CA GLY A 242 17.34 7.60 -27.28
C GLY A 242 16.08 7.15 -26.51
N ALA A 243 15.59 7.97 -25.58
CA ALA A 243 14.40 7.65 -24.81
C ALA A 243 13.14 7.51 -25.69
N LEU A 244 12.95 8.42 -26.66
CA LEU A 244 11.82 8.36 -27.60
C LEU A 244 11.86 7.14 -28.53
N ASP A 245 13.04 6.61 -28.82
CA ASP A 245 13.17 5.41 -29.66
C ASP A 245 12.97 4.13 -28.86
N TRP A 246 13.46 4.06 -27.62
CA TRP A 246 13.51 2.81 -26.85
C TRP A 246 12.31 2.55 -25.95
N TRP A 247 11.51 3.54 -25.56
CA TRP A 247 10.34 3.26 -24.73
C TRP A 247 9.33 2.31 -25.39
N LYS A 248 9.23 2.34 -26.73
CA LYS A 248 8.30 1.48 -27.48
C LYS A 248 8.68 -0.01 -27.40
N PRO A 249 9.95 -0.41 -27.69
CA PRO A 249 10.40 -1.77 -27.46
C PRO A 249 10.17 -2.26 -26.01
N PHE A 250 10.45 -1.43 -24.99
CA PHE A 250 10.20 -1.82 -23.61
C PHE A 250 8.71 -2.00 -23.32
N ARG A 251 7.85 -1.11 -23.82
CA ARG A 251 6.40 -1.27 -23.72
C ARG A 251 5.95 -2.58 -24.35
N ASP A 252 6.41 -2.89 -25.55
CA ASP A 252 5.97 -4.05 -26.30
C ASP A 252 6.45 -5.36 -25.65
N ALA A 253 7.64 -5.36 -25.06
CA ALA A 253 8.17 -6.48 -24.29
C ALA A 253 7.39 -6.70 -22.97
N SER A 254 6.98 -5.63 -22.28
CA SER A 254 6.29 -5.73 -20.99
C SER A 254 4.81 -5.96 -21.11
N LEU A 255 4.15 -5.49 -22.17
CA LEU A 255 2.68 -5.55 -22.31
C LEU A 255 2.08 -6.96 -22.16
N PRO A 256 2.67 -8.03 -22.73
CA PRO A 256 2.18 -9.39 -22.51
C PRO A 256 2.26 -9.84 -21.06
N VAL A 257 3.32 -9.44 -20.34
CA VAL A 257 3.51 -9.75 -18.92
C VAL A 257 2.46 -9.04 -18.08
N PHE A 258 2.19 -7.76 -18.33
CA PHE A 258 1.13 -7.02 -17.63
C PHE A 258 -0.26 -7.60 -17.89
N ARG A 259 -0.55 -8.03 -19.12
CA ARG A 259 -1.83 -8.70 -19.43
C ARG A 259 -1.99 -10.00 -18.67
N LYS A 260 -0.94 -10.83 -18.61
CA LYS A 260 -0.95 -12.06 -17.82
C LYS A 260 -1.15 -11.76 -16.33
N LEU A 261 -0.39 -10.81 -15.78
CA LEU A 261 -0.53 -10.39 -14.38
C LEU A 261 -1.97 -9.96 -14.06
N TYR A 262 -2.57 -9.11 -14.89
CA TYR A 262 -3.94 -8.66 -14.68
C TYR A 262 -4.94 -9.82 -14.70
N GLN A 263 -4.76 -10.80 -15.58
CA GLN A 263 -5.59 -12.01 -15.63
C GLN A 263 -5.45 -12.85 -14.36
N GLU A 264 -4.23 -13.05 -13.85
CA GLU A 264 -3.96 -13.77 -12.59
C GLU A 264 -4.59 -13.06 -11.38
N VAL A 265 -4.59 -11.74 -11.37
CA VAL A 265 -5.31 -10.93 -10.37
C VAL A 265 -6.82 -11.11 -10.53
N ALA A 266 -7.35 -10.94 -11.74
CA ALA A 266 -8.79 -10.95 -11.99
C ALA A 266 -9.46 -12.31 -11.71
N CYS A 267 -8.76 -13.42 -11.97
CA CYS A 267 -9.26 -14.77 -11.66
C CYS A 267 -9.01 -15.18 -10.19
N GLY A 268 -8.34 -14.34 -9.39
CA GLY A 268 -8.09 -14.56 -7.96
C GLY A 268 -6.92 -15.49 -7.65
N ASN A 269 -6.11 -15.90 -8.63
CA ASN A 269 -4.92 -16.73 -8.38
C ASN A 269 -3.89 -15.98 -7.53
N GLU A 270 -3.66 -14.70 -7.80
CA GLU A 270 -2.76 -13.87 -6.98
C GLU A 270 -3.28 -13.68 -5.56
N ALA A 271 -4.59 -13.55 -5.38
CA ALA A 271 -5.21 -13.51 -4.05
C ALA A 271 -4.99 -14.81 -3.29
N GLN A 272 -5.24 -15.96 -3.93
CA GLN A 272 -5.04 -17.28 -3.30
C GLN A 272 -3.57 -17.48 -2.92
N ARG A 273 -2.65 -17.14 -3.81
CA ARG A 273 -1.20 -17.23 -3.54
C ARG A 273 -0.80 -16.42 -2.30
N SER A 274 -1.33 -15.20 -2.16
CA SER A 274 -1.08 -14.34 -1.01
C SER A 274 -1.65 -14.94 0.29
N ILE A 275 -2.86 -15.46 0.24
CA ILE A 275 -3.50 -16.13 1.38
C ILE A 275 -2.68 -17.36 1.80
N ASP A 276 -2.34 -18.24 0.87
CA ASP A 276 -1.60 -19.46 1.13
C ASP A 276 -0.21 -19.21 1.71
N SER A 277 0.47 -18.17 1.22
CA SER A 277 1.79 -17.78 1.71
C SER A 277 1.71 -17.18 3.11
N ASN A 278 0.84 -16.18 3.30
CA ASN A 278 0.81 -15.35 4.51
C ASN A 278 0.09 -16.02 5.69
N SER A 279 -0.65 -17.09 5.45
CA SER A 279 -1.30 -17.88 6.51
C SER A 279 -0.39 -18.94 7.13
N LYS A 280 0.80 -19.18 6.58
CA LYS A 280 1.74 -20.18 7.11
C LYS A 280 2.40 -19.68 8.40
N PRO A 281 2.64 -20.57 9.38
CA PRO A 281 3.32 -20.19 10.63
C PRO A 281 4.72 -19.59 10.41
N ASP A 282 5.43 -20.04 9.39
CA ASP A 282 6.80 -19.67 9.03
C ASP A 282 6.89 -18.54 7.98
N TYR A 283 5.74 -17.92 7.63
CA TYR A 283 5.75 -16.95 6.53
C TYR A 283 6.72 -15.78 6.77
N ARG A 284 6.84 -15.30 8.02
CA ARG A 284 7.75 -14.18 8.33
C ARG A 284 9.22 -14.57 8.20
N GLU A 285 9.56 -15.80 8.53
CA GLU A 285 10.92 -16.31 8.36
C GLU A 285 11.27 -16.39 6.88
N LYS A 286 10.36 -16.97 6.06
CA LYS A 286 10.53 -17.03 4.60
C LYS A 286 10.63 -15.64 3.96
N LEU A 287 9.72 -14.74 4.30
CA LEU A 287 9.77 -13.37 3.82
C LEU A 287 11.08 -12.68 4.17
N ASN A 288 11.56 -12.84 5.42
CA ASN A 288 12.83 -12.25 5.85
C ASN A 288 14.03 -12.85 5.09
N ALA A 289 13.99 -14.14 4.75
CA ALA A 289 15.02 -14.79 3.94
C ALA A 289 15.05 -14.22 2.52
N GLU A 290 13.91 -14.09 1.84
CA GLU A 290 13.80 -13.49 0.51
C GLU A 290 14.26 -12.01 0.50
N LEU A 291 13.84 -11.23 1.50
CA LEU A 291 14.29 -9.83 1.64
C LEU A 291 15.78 -9.73 1.95
N LYS A 292 16.35 -10.71 2.64
CA LYS A 292 17.79 -10.79 2.88
C LYS A 292 18.54 -11.09 1.60
N GLU A 293 18.09 -12.06 0.81
CA GLU A 293 18.68 -12.39 -0.49
C GLU A 293 18.69 -11.16 -1.41
N LEU A 294 17.57 -10.45 -1.51
CA LEU A 294 17.49 -9.21 -2.28
C LEU A 294 18.50 -8.17 -1.79
N ARG A 295 18.56 -7.92 -0.49
CA ARG A 295 19.48 -6.94 0.12
C ARG A 295 20.95 -7.29 -0.07
N GLU A 296 21.29 -8.58 -0.07
CA GLU A 296 22.65 -9.09 -0.19
C GLU A 296 23.08 -9.25 -1.66
N SER A 297 22.20 -9.01 -2.64
CA SER A 297 22.59 -8.99 -4.04
C SER A 297 23.62 -7.89 -4.34
N GLU A 298 24.50 -8.11 -5.30
CA GLU A 298 25.56 -7.16 -5.66
C GLU A 298 25.00 -5.75 -5.94
N MET A 299 23.92 -5.68 -6.69
CA MET A 299 23.25 -4.41 -7.02
C MET A 299 22.85 -3.62 -5.77
N TRP A 300 22.18 -4.27 -4.81
CA TRP A 300 21.71 -3.57 -3.60
C TRP A 300 22.81 -3.33 -2.58
N GLN A 301 23.89 -4.11 -2.59
CA GLN A 301 25.11 -3.81 -1.82
C GLN A 301 25.84 -2.59 -2.38
N ALA A 302 26.01 -2.49 -3.70
CA ALA A 302 26.52 -1.29 -4.35
C ALA A 302 25.65 -0.07 -4.00
N GLY A 303 24.33 -0.22 -4.03
CA GLY A 303 23.39 0.83 -3.65
C GLY A 303 23.48 1.24 -2.18
N ALA A 304 23.77 0.33 -1.26
CA ALA A 304 24.01 0.69 0.15
C ALA A 304 25.20 1.64 0.27
N THR A 305 26.32 1.29 -0.36
CA THR A 305 27.52 2.11 -0.38
C THR A 305 27.29 3.49 -1.01
N VAL A 306 26.62 3.54 -2.16
CA VAL A 306 26.29 4.81 -2.82
C VAL A 306 25.47 5.72 -1.91
N ARG A 307 24.43 5.18 -1.25
CA ARG A 307 23.60 5.97 -0.32
C ARG A 307 24.36 6.46 0.93
N GLU A 308 25.32 5.69 1.42
CA GLU A 308 26.17 6.11 2.54
C GLU A 308 27.10 7.28 2.19
N LEU A 309 27.49 7.37 0.92
CA LEU A 309 28.37 8.44 0.41
C LEU A 309 27.65 9.76 0.12
N ARG A 310 26.32 9.78 0.18
CA ARG A 310 25.54 11.01 -0.05
C ARG A 310 25.85 12.07 1.01
N PRO A 311 26.07 13.34 0.61
CA PRO A 311 26.43 14.42 1.54
C PRO A 311 25.43 14.61 2.69
N GLU A 312 24.16 14.45 2.44
CA GLU A 312 23.08 14.62 3.43
C GLU A 312 23.02 13.52 4.49
N ARG A 313 23.84 12.49 4.37
CA ARG A 313 23.97 11.40 5.35
C ARG A 313 25.25 11.48 6.20
N LYS A 314 26.09 12.47 5.89
CA LYS A 314 27.26 12.82 6.69
C LYS A 314 26.88 13.89 7.71
#